data_fe31e897e886cba8615f83189f141784
#
_entry.id   fe31e897e886cba8615f83189f141784
#
_cell.length_a   1.000
_cell.length_b   1.000
_cell.length_c   1.000
_cell.angle_alpha   90.00
_cell.angle_beta   90.00
_cell.angle_gamma   90.00
#
_symmetry.space_group_name_H-M   'P 1'
#
loop_
_entity.id
_entity.type
_entity.pdbx_description
1 polymer ?
#
loop_
_entity_poly.entity_id
_entity_poly.type
_entity_poly.pdbx_seq_one_letter_code
_entity_poly.pdbx_strand_id
1 'polypeptide(L)'
;MALRSLIYFVAVIKERISGRHRQIVGDDGGNYADGRQHGRNIYGKSLIKIQMPKFVVFYNGAEKQPEEMTQYLSDSFEQKTDDPELELKCKVYNINYGKNRAIMNECRWLDEYMMFVDKVREYHNSKDEEELEDDINKAIDYCIENDILKEFLSERRGEVTKVMALDYTFDKQLEMERAEAWNGGKKEGIEEGRIEGREEGEKIGKDAMGEAMSKLIKKLLEDGNIEEVRHVTSNSEYRDKLLKELGLL
;
A
#
# COMPACT_ATOMS: atom_id res chain seq x y z
N MET A 1 -2.60 -5.49 -3.23
CA MET A 1 -2.28 -6.51 -4.27
C MET A 1 -3.44 -6.70 -5.26
N ALA A 2 -4.69 -6.70 -4.82
CA ALA A 2 -5.86 -6.88 -5.70
C ALA A 2 -5.93 -5.85 -6.86
N LEU A 3 -5.72 -4.57 -6.60
CA LEU A 3 -5.66 -3.53 -7.64
C LEU A 3 -4.58 -3.80 -8.69
N ARG A 4 -3.38 -4.24 -8.28
CA ARG A 4 -2.29 -4.62 -9.21
C ARG A 4 -2.69 -5.81 -10.08
N SER A 5 -3.35 -6.81 -9.49
CA SER A 5 -3.88 -7.97 -10.22
C SER A 5 -4.90 -7.58 -11.28
N LEU A 6 -5.76 -6.60 -11.01
CA LEU A 6 -6.70 -6.05 -11.99
C LEU A 6 -5.95 -5.42 -13.18
N ILE A 7 -4.94 -4.60 -12.92
CA ILE A 7 -4.14 -3.94 -13.97
C ILE A 7 -3.48 -4.98 -14.87
N TYR A 8 -2.86 -6.01 -14.30
CA TYR A 8 -2.25 -7.09 -15.07
C TYR A 8 -3.28 -7.89 -15.87
N PHE A 9 -4.45 -8.18 -15.29
CA PHE A 9 -5.51 -8.87 -15.99
C PHE A 9 -6.01 -8.08 -17.20
N VAL A 10 -6.24 -6.78 -17.05
CA VAL A 10 -6.66 -5.91 -18.16
C VAL A 10 -5.62 -5.90 -19.28
N ALA A 11 -4.32 -5.83 -18.94
CA ALA A 11 -3.23 -5.89 -19.92
C ALA A 11 -3.24 -7.21 -20.70
N VAL A 12 -3.34 -8.35 -20.01
CA VAL A 12 -3.40 -9.69 -20.63
C VAL A 12 -4.62 -9.84 -21.53
N ILE A 13 -5.79 -9.38 -21.11
CA ILE A 13 -7.02 -9.44 -21.92
C ILE A 13 -6.88 -8.55 -23.15
N LYS A 14 -6.33 -7.35 -23.00
CA LYS A 14 -6.07 -6.44 -24.15
C LYS A 14 -5.16 -7.09 -25.20
N GLU A 15 -4.09 -7.75 -24.79
CA GLU A 15 -3.20 -8.47 -25.70
C GLU A 15 -3.90 -9.64 -26.40
N ARG A 16 -4.66 -10.45 -25.66
CA ARG A 16 -5.43 -11.57 -26.23
C ARG A 16 -6.46 -11.11 -27.26
N ILE A 17 -7.16 -10.02 -27.00
CA ILE A 17 -8.17 -9.47 -27.91
C ILE A 17 -7.49 -8.86 -29.15
N SER A 18 -6.34 -8.19 -28.99
CA SER A 18 -5.60 -7.58 -30.10
C SER A 18 -4.84 -8.57 -31.00
N GLY A 19 -4.84 -9.86 -30.64
CA GLY A 19 -4.19 -10.91 -31.46
C GLY A 19 -2.66 -10.95 -31.38
N ARG A 20 -2.01 -10.16 -30.48
CA ARG A 20 -0.54 -10.09 -30.37
C ARG A 20 0.11 -11.27 -29.65
N HIS A 21 -0.67 -12.20 -29.09
CA HIS A 21 -0.18 -13.25 -28.19
C HIS A 21 0.50 -14.44 -28.88
N ARG A 22 0.90 -14.36 -30.17
CA ARG A 22 1.46 -15.49 -30.93
C ARG A 22 2.98 -15.68 -30.85
N GLN A 23 3.73 -14.86 -30.09
CA GLN A 23 5.20 -14.92 -30.11
C GLN A 23 5.88 -15.48 -28.85
N ILE A 24 5.13 -15.82 -27.79
CA ILE A 24 5.74 -16.20 -26.49
C ILE A 24 5.54 -17.69 -26.12
N VAL A 25 4.62 -18.40 -26.80
CA VAL A 25 4.47 -19.84 -26.54
C VAL A 25 5.20 -20.59 -27.64
N GLY A 26 6.27 -21.30 -27.23
CA GLY A 26 7.12 -22.11 -28.09
C GLY A 26 6.33 -23.05 -28.99
N ASP A 27 6.98 -23.37 -30.09
CA ASP A 27 6.61 -24.25 -31.19
C ASP A 27 6.29 -25.70 -30.75
N ASP A 28 5.19 -25.88 -30.03
CA ASP A 28 4.58 -27.19 -29.81
C ASP A 28 3.49 -27.36 -30.88
N GLY A 29 3.87 -27.99 -31.95
CA GLY A 29 3.15 -28.38 -33.16
C GLY A 29 1.65 -28.72 -33.09
N GLY A 30 0.85 -27.85 -32.53
CA GLY A 30 -0.61 -27.92 -32.55
C GLY A 30 -1.18 -27.21 -33.74
N ASN A 31 -1.61 -27.98 -34.73
CA ASN A 31 -2.30 -27.55 -35.96
C ASN A 31 -3.58 -26.79 -35.65
N TYR A 32 -3.52 -25.46 -35.43
CA TYR A 32 -4.69 -24.59 -35.45
C TYR A 32 -4.78 -23.91 -36.82
N ALA A 33 -5.26 -24.68 -37.78
CA ALA A 33 -5.70 -24.16 -39.06
C ALA A 33 -7.02 -23.38 -38.87
N ASP A 34 -6.96 -22.10 -38.58
CA ASP A 34 -7.94 -21.15 -39.10
C ASP A 34 -7.28 -19.76 -39.26
N GLY A 35 -7.05 -19.47 -40.54
CA GLY A 35 -6.33 -18.29 -41.04
C GLY A 35 -7.13 -16.99 -40.96
N ARG A 36 -7.75 -16.63 -39.87
CA ARG A 36 -8.42 -15.33 -39.66
C ARG A 36 -7.74 -14.53 -38.57
N GLN A 37 -6.71 -13.80 -38.97
CA GLN A 37 -6.11 -12.71 -38.20
C GLN A 37 -7.04 -11.48 -38.14
N HIS A 38 -8.21 -11.61 -37.54
CA HIS A 38 -9.01 -10.44 -37.20
C HIS A 38 -9.01 -10.32 -35.69
N GLY A 39 -8.34 -9.28 -35.17
CA GLY A 39 -8.47 -8.90 -33.76
C GLY A 39 -9.96 -8.83 -33.41
N ARG A 40 -10.35 -9.45 -32.29
CA ARG A 40 -11.76 -9.43 -31.85
C ARG A 40 -12.13 -8.01 -31.53
N ASN A 41 -13.16 -7.49 -32.21
CA ASN A 41 -13.64 -6.13 -31.95
C ASN A 41 -14.47 -6.11 -30.65
N ILE A 42 -13.96 -5.45 -29.62
CA ILE A 42 -14.65 -5.30 -28.35
C ILE A 42 -15.95 -4.47 -28.44
N TYR A 43 -16.08 -3.68 -29.50
CA TYR A 43 -17.29 -2.90 -29.82
C TYR A 43 -18.25 -3.64 -30.76
N GLY A 44 -17.95 -4.89 -31.10
CA GLY A 44 -18.79 -5.72 -31.93
C GLY A 44 -20.01 -6.24 -31.16
N LYS A 45 -21.05 -6.64 -31.89
CA LYS A 45 -22.28 -7.21 -31.31
C LYS A 45 -22.09 -8.62 -30.71
N SER A 46 -20.98 -9.29 -31.02
CA SER A 46 -20.71 -10.66 -30.59
C SER A 46 -20.06 -10.69 -29.20
N LEU A 47 -20.59 -11.50 -28.28
CA LEU A 47 -20.01 -11.73 -26.97
C LEU A 47 -18.62 -12.37 -27.09
N ILE A 48 -17.61 -11.73 -26.52
CA ILE A 48 -16.27 -12.28 -26.42
C ILE A 48 -16.18 -13.12 -25.14
N LYS A 49 -16.07 -14.44 -25.30
CA LYS A 49 -15.86 -15.34 -24.16
C LYS A 49 -14.39 -15.33 -23.76
N ILE A 50 -14.15 -15.15 -22.46
CA ILE A 50 -12.84 -15.23 -21.82
C ILE A 50 -12.85 -16.36 -20.78
N GLN A 51 -11.68 -16.93 -20.50
CA GLN A 51 -11.55 -17.89 -19.41
C GLN A 51 -11.70 -17.16 -18.07
N MET A 52 -12.33 -17.83 -17.10
CA MET A 52 -12.46 -17.29 -15.75
C MET A 52 -11.08 -17.12 -15.12
N PRO A 53 -10.68 -15.90 -14.74
CA PRO A 53 -9.39 -15.67 -14.13
C PRO A 53 -9.37 -16.16 -12.67
N LYS A 54 -8.20 -16.61 -12.22
CA LYS A 54 -7.89 -16.84 -10.82
C LYS A 54 -6.68 -15.98 -10.46
N PHE A 55 -6.82 -15.22 -9.38
CA PHE A 55 -5.75 -14.33 -8.93
C PHE A 55 -5.10 -14.93 -7.68
N VAL A 56 -3.82 -15.24 -7.81
CA VAL A 56 -2.99 -15.82 -6.77
C VAL A 56 -1.71 -14.99 -6.66
N VAL A 57 -1.32 -14.68 -5.44
CA VAL A 57 -0.05 -14.03 -5.13
C VAL A 57 0.72 -14.91 -4.17
N PHE A 58 1.96 -15.22 -4.50
CA PHE A 58 2.92 -15.79 -3.58
C PHE A 58 3.67 -14.66 -2.89
N TYR A 59 3.52 -14.59 -1.57
CA TYR A 59 4.16 -13.57 -0.75
C TYR A 59 5.44 -14.13 -0.14
N ASN A 60 6.55 -13.48 -0.42
CA ASN A 60 7.87 -13.82 0.11
C ASN A 60 8.55 -12.63 0.83
N GLY A 61 7.80 -11.59 1.19
CA GLY A 61 8.33 -10.40 1.86
C GLY A 61 8.75 -10.67 3.31
N ALA A 62 9.51 -9.73 3.89
CA ALA A 62 10.03 -9.83 5.26
C ALA A 62 8.99 -9.55 6.35
N GLU A 63 7.90 -8.86 6.03
CA GLU A 63 6.85 -8.55 7.00
C GLU A 63 6.09 -9.80 7.44
N LYS A 64 5.68 -9.85 8.71
CA LYS A 64 4.87 -10.94 9.23
C LYS A 64 3.47 -10.91 8.61
N GLN A 65 3.17 -11.91 7.81
CA GLN A 65 1.86 -12.11 7.21
C GLN A 65 1.28 -13.47 7.62
N PRO A 66 -0.05 -13.62 7.67
CA PRO A 66 -0.68 -14.92 7.87
C PRO A 66 -0.29 -15.89 6.74
N GLU A 67 -0.47 -17.19 6.95
CA GLU A 67 -0.14 -18.18 5.94
C GLU A 67 -0.98 -18.01 4.68
N GLU A 68 -2.27 -17.75 4.85
CA GLU A 68 -3.20 -17.46 3.77
C GLU A 68 -4.05 -16.26 4.11
N MET A 69 -4.32 -15.43 3.12
CA MET A 69 -5.30 -14.35 3.22
C MET A 69 -5.98 -14.10 1.87
N THR A 70 -7.16 -13.54 1.92
CA THR A 70 -7.86 -13.07 0.73
C THR A 70 -7.92 -11.56 0.77
N GLN A 71 -7.53 -10.91 -0.33
CA GLN A 71 -7.66 -9.48 -0.51
C GLN A 71 -8.73 -9.21 -1.56
N TYR A 72 -9.53 -8.21 -1.31
CA TYR A 72 -10.61 -7.78 -2.17
C TYR A 72 -10.26 -6.45 -2.83
N LEU A 73 -10.72 -6.25 -4.06
CA LEU A 73 -10.52 -4.97 -4.75
C LEU A 73 -11.28 -3.84 -4.04
N SER A 74 -12.47 -4.15 -3.52
CA SER A 74 -13.29 -3.23 -2.73
C SER A 74 -12.61 -2.69 -1.48
N ASP A 75 -11.59 -3.38 -0.94
CA ASP A 75 -10.78 -2.87 0.17
C ASP A 75 -10.04 -1.57 -0.19
N SER A 76 -9.80 -1.35 -1.50
CA SER A 76 -9.08 -0.19 -2.04
C SER A 76 -10.00 0.97 -2.43
N PHE A 77 -11.33 0.82 -2.28
CA PHE A 77 -12.27 1.89 -2.62
C PHE A 77 -12.37 2.91 -1.47
N GLU A 78 -12.41 4.19 -1.82
CA GLU A 78 -12.60 5.27 -0.85
C GLU A 78 -13.95 5.16 -0.14
N GLN A 79 -15.00 4.80 -0.90
CA GLN A 79 -16.33 4.57 -0.37
C GLN A 79 -16.55 3.08 -0.11
N LYS A 80 -16.85 2.72 1.14
CA LYS A 80 -17.14 1.34 1.51
C LYS A 80 -18.59 0.97 1.13
N THR A 81 -18.75 -0.21 0.55
CA THR A 81 -20.05 -0.78 0.18
C THR A 81 -20.00 -2.30 0.36
N ASP A 82 -21.12 -2.86 0.76
CA ASP A 82 -21.26 -4.32 0.89
C ASP A 82 -21.58 -5.00 -0.46
N ASP A 83 -21.95 -4.22 -1.47
CA ASP A 83 -22.30 -4.69 -2.82
C ASP A 83 -21.57 -3.87 -3.89
N PRO A 84 -20.26 -4.10 -4.09
CA PRO A 84 -19.49 -3.41 -5.11
C PRO A 84 -19.83 -3.94 -6.51
N GLU A 85 -20.11 -3.05 -7.46
CA GLU A 85 -20.35 -3.42 -8.87
C GLU A 85 -19.12 -4.05 -9.54
N LEU A 86 -17.92 -3.77 -9.03
CA LEU A 86 -16.67 -4.38 -9.47
C LEU A 86 -15.95 -5.01 -8.28
N GLU A 87 -15.79 -6.33 -8.30
CA GLU A 87 -15.04 -7.05 -7.29
C GLU A 87 -14.02 -7.99 -7.91
N LEU A 88 -12.84 -8.05 -7.29
CA LEU A 88 -11.78 -8.99 -7.60
C LEU A 88 -11.25 -9.58 -6.29
N LYS A 89 -11.25 -10.91 -6.22
CA LYS A 89 -10.70 -11.65 -5.08
C LYS A 89 -9.31 -12.16 -5.43
N CYS A 90 -8.32 -11.78 -4.65
CA CYS A 90 -6.94 -12.24 -4.79
C CYS A 90 -6.56 -13.11 -3.59
N LYS A 91 -6.19 -14.38 -3.83
CA LYS A 91 -5.66 -15.24 -2.79
C LYS A 91 -4.16 -14.99 -2.65
N VAL A 92 -3.73 -14.74 -1.43
CA VAL A 92 -2.31 -14.52 -1.10
C VAL A 92 -1.84 -15.68 -0.23
N TYR A 93 -0.78 -16.35 -0.65
CA TYR A 93 -0.13 -17.42 0.08
C TYR A 93 1.26 -16.96 0.52
N ASN A 94 1.49 -17.00 1.83
CA ASN A 94 2.82 -16.74 2.38
C ASN A 94 3.70 -17.95 2.16
N ILE A 95 4.66 -17.83 1.24
CA ILE A 95 5.58 -18.91 0.86
C ILE A 95 6.94 -18.83 1.57
N ASN A 96 7.11 -17.92 2.53
CA ASN A 96 8.35 -17.87 3.31
C ASN A 96 8.66 -19.24 3.93
N TYR A 97 9.95 -19.52 4.09
CA TYR A 97 10.42 -20.80 4.63
C TYR A 97 9.69 -21.17 5.94
N GLY A 98 9.21 -22.39 6.04
CA GLY A 98 8.42 -22.89 7.16
C GLY A 98 6.94 -22.52 7.15
N LYS A 99 6.45 -21.75 6.16
CA LYS A 99 5.04 -21.43 5.98
C LYS A 99 4.40 -22.29 4.88
N ASN A 100 3.06 -22.38 4.90
CA ASN A 100 2.24 -23.09 3.89
C ASN A 100 2.82 -24.44 3.46
N ARG A 101 3.19 -25.27 4.42
CA ARG A 101 3.84 -26.55 4.16
C ARG A 101 3.07 -27.46 3.19
N ALA A 102 1.74 -27.36 3.16
CA ALA A 102 0.92 -28.12 2.24
C ALA A 102 1.24 -27.79 0.77
N ILE A 103 1.39 -26.49 0.44
CA ILE A 103 1.74 -26.03 -0.91
C ILE A 103 3.22 -26.34 -1.21
N MET A 104 4.10 -26.12 -0.24
CA MET A 104 5.53 -26.33 -0.39
C MET A 104 5.86 -27.81 -0.64
N ASN A 105 5.21 -28.74 0.05
CA ASN A 105 5.39 -30.18 -0.14
C ASN A 105 4.94 -30.67 -1.54
N GLU A 106 3.98 -29.99 -2.15
CA GLU A 106 3.53 -30.32 -3.51
C GLU A 106 4.45 -29.76 -4.61
N CYS A 107 5.33 -28.82 -4.27
CA CYS A 107 6.23 -28.19 -5.22
C CYS A 107 7.66 -28.08 -4.65
N ARG A 108 8.44 -29.14 -4.80
CA ARG A 108 9.83 -29.23 -4.33
C ARG A 108 10.68 -28.02 -4.80
N TRP A 109 10.54 -27.59 -6.04
CA TRP A 109 11.27 -26.45 -6.58
C TRP A 109 10.97 -25.14 -5.85
N LEU A 110 9.71 -24.93 -5.46
CA LEU A 110 9.31 -23.75 -4.72
C LEU A 110 9.87 -23.78 -3.28
N ASP A 111 9.82 -24.94 -2.65
CA ASP A 111 10.37 -25.14 -1.30
C ASP A 111 11.88 -24.89 -1.27
N GLU A 112 12.61 -25.52 -2.18
CA GLU A 112 14.06 -25.35 -2.32
C GLU A 112 14.43 -23.89 -2.67
N TYR A 113 13.62 -23.21 -3.51
CA TYR A 113 13.82 -21.80 -3.81
C TYR A 113 13.65 -20.92 -2.55
N MET A 114 12.65 -21.19 -1.74
CA MET A 114 12.46 -20.43 -0.51
C MET A 114 13.52 -20.72 0.54
N MET A 115 14.08 -21.95 0.59
CA MET A 115 15.27 -22.25 1.40
C MET A 115 16.48 -21.44 0.96
N PHE A 116 16.69 -21.32 -0.34
CA PHE A 116 17.75 -20.47 -0.89
C PHE A 116 17.56 -19.00 -0.54
N VAL A 117 16.35 -18.45 -0.74
CA VAL A 117 16.03 -17.04 -0.38
C VAL A 117 16.23 -16.79 1.11
N ASP A 118 15.82 -17.72 1.98
CA ASP A 118 16.00 -17.62 3.42
C ASP A 118 17.48 -17.62 3.80
N LYS A 119 18.28 -18.46 3.15
CA LYS A 119 19.72 -18.52 3.34
C LYS A 119 20.45 -17.26 2.89
N VAL A 120 20.03 -16.64 1.78
CA VAL A 120 20.53 -15.33 1.36
C VAL A 120 20.24 -14.28 2.42
N ARG A 121 19.02 -14.26 2.97
CA ARG A 121 18.64 -13.31 4.03
C ARG A 121 19.41 -13.54 5.33
N GLU A 122 19.70 -14.78 5.66
CA GLU A 122 20.52 -15.14 6.85
C GLU A 122 21.95 -14.61 6.72
N TYR A 123 22.59 -14.78 5.56
CA TYR A 123 23.96 -14.32 5.31
C TYR A 123 24.01 -12.80 5.13
N HIS A 124 23.05 -12.22 4.43
CA HIS A 124 22.96 -10.77 4.23
C HIS A 124 22.22 -10.10 5.41
N ASN A 125 22.75 -10.27 6.62
CA ASN A 125 22.26 -9.60 7.83
C ASN A 125 22.90 -8.22 8.02
N SER A 126 23.87 -7.85 7.17
CA SER A 126 24.54 -6.55 7.19
C SER A 126 23.82 -5.54 6.31
N LYS A 127 23.91 -4.26 6.69
CA LYS A 127 23.36 -3.14 5.89
C LYS A 127 24.29 -2.74 4.74
N ASP A 128 25.36 -3.48 4.51
CA ASP A 128 26.42 -3.12 3.57
C ASP A 128 26.12 -3.74 2.20
N GLU A 129 25.80 -2.88 1.21
CA GLU A 129 25.46 -3.32 -0.15
C GLU A 129 26.67 -3.91 -0.90
N GLU A 130 27.89 -3.54 -0.50
CA GLU A 130 29.11 -4.03 -1.13
C GLU A 130 29.32 -5.54 -0.89
N GLU A 131 28.75 -6.10 0.18
CA GLU A 131 28.86 -7.52 0.53
C GLU A 131 27.72 -8.39 -0.05
N LEU A 132 26.68 -7.78 -0.65
CA LEU A 132 25.49 -8.50 -1.09
C LEU A 132 25.78 -9.64 -2.10
N GLU A 133 26.61 -9.38 -3.11
CA GLU A 133 26.96 -10.39 -4.11
C GLU A 133 27.77 -11.54 -3.48
N ASP A 134 28.66 -11.23 -2.52
CA ASP A 134 29.43 -12.24 -1.79
C ASP A 134 28.53 -13.09 -0.89
N ASP A 135 27.54 -12.49 -0.23
CA ASP A 135 26.60 -13.21 0.63
C ASP A 135 25.65 -14.08 -0.19
N ILE A 136 25.21 -13.62 -1.36
CA ILE A 136 24.46 -14.45 -2.31
C ILE A 136 25.30 -15.64 -2.76
N ASN A 137 26.58 -15.44 -3.08
CA ASN A 137 27.46 -16.51 -3.49
C ASN A 137 27.72 -17.54 -2.37
N LYS A 138 27.86 -17.09 -1.11
CA LYS A 138 27.93 -17.99 0.06
C LYS A 138 26.65 -18.82 0.21
N ALA A 139 25.49 -18.18 0.01
CA ALA A 139 24.20 -18.90 0.06
C ALA A 139 24.09 -19.95 -1.07
N ILE A 140 24.56 -19.62 -2.27
CA ILE A 140 24.62 -20.54 -3.40
C ILE A 140 25.52 -21.75 -3.05
N ASP A 141 26.70 -21.51 -2.51
CA ASP A 141 27.64 -22.60 -2.13
C ASP A 141 27.00 -23.50 -1.08
N TYR A 142 26.41 -22.93 -0.03
CA TYR A 142 25.67 -23.70 0.97
C TYR A 142 24.56 -24.56 0.35
N CYS A 143 23.75 -23.98 -0.55
CA CYS A 143 22.65 -24.71 -1.18
C CYS A 143 23.15 -25.86 -2.07
N ILE A 144 24.23 -25.66 -2.84
CA ILE A 144 24.85 -26.71 -3.67
C ILE A 144 25.37 -27.84 -2.79
N GLU A 145 26.04 -27.55 -1.66
CA GLU A 145 26.57 -28.54 -0.71
C GLU A 145 25.46 -29.33 -0.05
N ASN A 146 24.28 -28.74 0.16
CA ASN A 146 23.13 -29.38 0.80
C ASN A 146 22.09 -29.93 -0.20
N ASP A 147 22.42 -30.05 -1.47
CA ASP A 147 21.57 -30.62 -2.53
C ASP A 147 20.29 -29.84 -2.78
N ILE A 148 20.28 -28.52 -2.45
CA ILE A 148 19.17 -27.59 -2.63
C ILE A 148 19.37 -26.88 -3.97
N LEU A 149 18.43 -27.01 -4.94
CA LEU A 149 18.54 -26.45 -6.29
C LEU A 149 19.90 -26.67 -6.97
N LYS A 150 20.62 -27.73 -6.61
CA LYS A 150 22.03 -27.94 -6.94
C LYS A 150 22.36 -27.81 -8.40
N GLU A 151 21.63 -28.50 -9.27
CA GLU A 151 21.89 -28.48 -10.71
C GLU A 151 21.70 -27.05 -11.26
N PHE A 152 20.57 -26.43 -10.91
CA PHE A 152 20.21 -25.09 -11.34
C PHE A 152 21.23 -24.03 -10.88
N LEU A 153 21.59 -24.03 -9.60
CA LEU A 153 22.54 -23.08 -9.03
C LEU A 153 23.97 -23.27 -9.56
N SER A 154 24.37 -24.54 -9.82
CA SER A 154 25.68 -24.83 -10.39
C SER A 154 25.79 -24.33 -11.83
N GLU A 155 24.76 -24.52 -12.64
CA GLU A 155 24.75 -24.12 -14.04
C GLU A 155 24.59 -22.61 -14.26
N ARG A 156 23.82 -21.95 -13.37
CA ARG A 156 23.37 -20.56 -13.57
C ARG A 156 23.83 -19.60 -12.46
N ARG A 157 24.89 -19.94 -11.74
CA ARG A 157 25.37 -19.15 -10.59
C ARG A 157 25.42 -17.65 -10.87
N GLY A 158 26.14 -17.22 -11.91
CA GLY A 158 26.35 -15.81 -12.22
C GLY A 158 25.07 -15.08 -12.65
N GLU A 159 24.11 -15.78 -13.27
CA GLU A 159 22.81 -15.24 -13.60
C GLU A 159 21.96 -15.04 -12.34
N VAL A 160 21.93 -16.06 -11.48
CA VAL A 160 21.20 -16.03 -10.21
C VAL A 160 21.73 -14.92 -9.30
N THR A 161 23.07 -14.80 -9.16
CA THR A 161 23.67 -13.74 -8.34
C THR A 161 23.23 -12.35 -8.82
N LYS A 162 23.28 -12.09 -10.13
CA LYS A 162 22.86 -10.80 -10.69
C LYS A 162 21.38 -10.51 -10.50
N VAL A 163 20.52 -11.50 -10.74
CA VAL A 163 19.07 -11.32 -10.59
C VAL A 163 18.71 -11.09 -9.13
N MET A 164 19.26 -11.87 -8.21
CA MET A 164 19.01 -11.71 -6.77
C MET A 164 19.52 -10.37 -6.24
N ALA A 165 20.71 -9.93 -6.67
CA ALA A 165 21.24 -8.63 -6.28
C ALA A 165 20.35 -7.49 -6.78
N LEU A 166 19.86 -7.58 -8.02
CA LEU A 166 18.95 -6.60 -8.60
C LEU A 166 17.61 -6.54 -7.84
N ASP A 167 17.01 -7.69 -7.56
CA ASP A 167 15.74 -7.78 -6.82
C ASP A 167 15.89 -7.20 -5.41
N TYR A 168 16.99 -7.52 -4.72
CA TYR A 168 17.26 -7.03 -3.37
C TYR A 168 17.42 -5.50 -3.33
N THR A 169 18.16 -4.95 -4.31
CA THR A 169 18.37 -3.51 -4.45
C THR A 169 17.06 -2.80 -4.77
N PHE A 170 16.23 -3.38 -5.64
CA PHE A 170 14.92 -2.85 -5.99
C PHE A 170 13.95 -2.85 -4.82
N ASP A 171 13.88 -3.95 -4.06
CA ASP A 171 13.03 -4.04 -2.87
C ASP A 171 13.44 -3.01 -1.82
N LYS A 172 14.74 -2.82 -1.59
CA LYS A 172 15.27 -1.81 -0.66
C LYS A 172 14.94 -0.38 -1.11
N GLN A 173 15.09 -0.08 -2.39
CA GLN A 173 14.72 1.22 -2.94
C GLN A 173 13.22 1.49 -2.74
N LEU A 174 12.38 0.49 -2.98
CA LEU A 174 10.94 0.60 -2.78
C LEU A 174 10.56 0.82 -1.31
N GLU A 175 11.28 0.18 -0.37
CA GLU A 175 11.10 0.41 1.07
C GLU A 175 11.50 1.85 1.47
N MET A 176 12.60 2.36 0.93
CA MET A 176 13.03 3.75 1.16
C MET A 176 11.99 4.74 0.64
N GLU A 177 11.52 4.57 -0.59
CA GLU A 177 10.48 5.43 -1.18
C GLU A 177 9.17 5.41 -0.35
N ARG A 178 8.77 4.23 0.15
CA ARG A 178 7.61 4.10 1.04
C ARG A 178 7.82 4.82 2.37
N ALA A 179 9.00 4.69 2.96
CA ALA A 179 9.33 5.35 4.21
C ALA A 179 9.36 6.87 4.05
N GLU A 180 9.88 7.37 2.94
CA GLU A 180 9.89 8.80 2.60
C GLU A 180 8.47 9.33 2.38
N ALA A 181 7.65 8.63 1.60
CA ALA A 181 6.25 8.99 1.36
C ALA A 181 5.44 9.00 2.68
N TRP A 182 5.64 8.00 3.54
CA TRP A 182 5.01 7.94 4.85
C TRP A 182 5.41 9.12 5.74
N ASN A 183 6.71 9.42 5.80
CA ASN A 183 7.22 10.53 6.60
C ASN A 183 6.75 11.90 6.05
N GLY A 184 6.66 12.04 4.71
CA GLY A 184 6.09 13.21 4.04
C GLY A 184 4.63 13.42 4.43
N GLY A 185 3.78 12.43 4.20
CA GLY A 185 2.36 12.50 4.53
C GLY A 185 2.07 12.72 6.01
N LYS A 186 2.90 12.14 6.90
CA LYS A 186 2.80 12.39 8.33
C LYS A 186 3.10 13.84 8.70
N LYS A 187 4.13 14.46 8.09
CA LYS A 187 4.47 15.86 8.32
C LYS A 187 3.36 16.79 7.82
N GLU A 188 2.85 16.54 6.63
CA GLU A 188 1.74 17.29 6.05
C GLU A 188 0.49 17.21 6.92
N GLY A 189 0.07 16.00 7.31
CA GLY A 189 -1.10 15.82 8.18
C GLY A 189 -0.97 16.47 9.56
N ILE A 190 0.25 16.51 10.14
CA ILE A 190 0.49 17.22 11.41
C ILE A 190 0.34 18.74 11.21
N GLU A 191 0.88 19.27 10.11
CA GLU A 191 0.80 20.71 9.84
C GLU A 191 -0.63 21.16 9.49
N GLU A 192 -1.35 20.40 8.69
CA GLU A 192 -2.76 20.61 8.39
C GLU A 192 -3.61 20.59 9.67
N GLY A 193 -3.48 19.54 10.49
CA GLY A 193 -4.20 19.45 11.76
C GLY A 193 -3.85 20.58 12.74
N ARG A 194 -2.61 21.11 12.70
CA ARG A 194 -2.20 22.28 13.49
C ARG A 194 -2.88 23.57 13.01
N ILE A 195 -3.00 23.74 11.70
CA ILE A 195 -3.66 24.90 11.10
C ILE A 195 -5.16 24.85 11.40
N GLU A 196 -5.81 23.72 11.11
CA GLU A 196 -7.24 23.53 11.38
C GLU A 196 -7.59 23.72 12.87
N GLY A 197 -6.82 23.10 13.76
CA GLY A 197 -7.03 23.21 15.19
C GLY A 197 -6.84 24.64 15.71
N ARG A 198 -5.94 25.42 15.09
CA ARG A 198 -5.76 26.85 15.41
C ARG A 198 -6.96 27.67 14.97
N GLU A 199 -7.43 27.47 13.72
CA GLU A 199 -8.58 28.19 13.17
C GLU A 199 -9.86 27.88 13.96
N GLU A 200 -10.08 26.62 14.29
CA GLU A 200 -11.21 26.19 15.12
C GLU A 200 -11.13 26.78 16.53
N GLY A 201 -9.96 26.75 17.16
CA GLY A 201 -9.71 27.36 18.48
C GLY A 201 -9.96 28.88 18.48
N GLU A 202 -9.51 29.59 17.43
CA GLU A 202 -9.79 31.04 17.28
C GLU A 202 -11.29 31.32 17.12
N LYS A 203 -12.00 30.48 16.36
CA LYS A 203 -13.46 30.62 16.19
C LYS A 203 -14.19 30.39 17.51
N ILE A 204 -13.91 29.30 18.19
CA ILE A 204 -14.51 28.97 19.50
C ILE A 204 -14.23 30.11 20.51
N GLY A 205 -12.99 30.63 20.53
CA GLY A 205 -12.62 31.72 21.42
C GLY A 205 -13.39 33.02 21.11
N LYS A 206 -13.60 33.36 19.83
CA LYS A 206 -14.41 34.54 19.43
C LYS A 206 -15.88 34.38 19.81
N ASP A 207 -16.45 33.19 19.58
CA ASP A 207 -17.85 32.89 19.91
C ASP A 207 -18.07 32.96 21.42
N ALA A 208 -17.20 32.36 22.22
CA ALA A 208 -17.25 32.39 23.69
C ALA A 208 -17.13 33.83 24.23
N MET A 209 -16.20 34.63 23.68
CA MET A 209 -16.05 36.02 24.05
C MET A 209 -17.31 36.86 23.67
N GLY A 210 -17.92 36.58 22.50
CA GLY A 210 -19.17 37.23 22.07
C GLY A 210 -20.32 36.92 23.00
N GLU A 211 -20.46 35.67 23.45
CA GLU A 211 -21.49 35.28 24.42
C GLU A 211 -21.25 35.93 25.81
N ALA A 212 -20.01 35.92 26.29
CA ALA A 212 -19.65 36.53 27.57
C ALA A 212 -19.93 38.04 27.54
N MET A 213 -19.57 38.70 26.45
CA MET A 213 -19.85 40.15 26.25
C MET A 213 -21.35 40.45 26.21
N SER A 214 -22.14 39.62 25.55
CA SER A 214 -23.59 39.77 25.49
C SER A 214 -24.25 39.65 26.87
N LYS A 215 -23.80 38.66 27.68
CA LYS A 215 -24.24 38.47 29.06
C LYS A 215 -23.87 39.63 29.96
N LEU A 216 -22.63 40.17 29.80
CA LEU A 216 -22.17 41.32 30.55
C LEU A 216 -23.00 42.56 30.23
N ILE A 217 -23.20 42.89 28.96
CA ILE A 217 -23.99 44.05 28.53
C ILE A 217 -25.43 43.93 29.07
N LYS A 218 -26.06 42.77 28.93
CA LYS A 218 -27.41 42.51 29.44
C LYS A 218 -27.51 42.81 30.91
N LYS A 219 -26.57 42.28 31.72
CA LYS A 219 -26.55 42.49 33.18
C LYS A 219 -26.38 43.95 33.52
N LEU A 220 -25.45 44.70 32.90
CA LEU A 220 -25.23 46.10 33.15
C LEU A 220 -26.44 46.97 32.76
N LEU A 221 -27.18 46.61 31.74
CA LEU A 221 -28.42 47.27 31.34
C LEU A 221 -29.56 47.02 32.34
N GLU A 222 -29.69 45.80 32.86
CA GLU A 222 -30.67 45.43 33.87
C GLU A 222 -30.40 46.17 35.19
N ASP A 223 -29.12 46.41 35.52
CA ASP A 223 -28.70 47.21 36.70
C ASP A 223 -28.78 48.74 36.48
N GLY A 224 -29.15 49.19 35.29
CA GLY A 224 -29.28 50.61 34.94
C GLY A 224 -27.96 51.36 34.71
N ASN A 225 -26.83 50.64 34.60
CA ASN A 225 -25.47 51.19 34.54
C ASN A 225 -25.03 51.50 33.10
N ILE A 226 -25.70 52.44 32.43
CA ILE A 226 -25.44 52.80 31.01
C ILE A 226 -24.01 53.32 30.81
N GLU A 227 -23.46 54.08 31.77
CA GLU A 227 -22.09 54.58 31.69
C GLU A 227 -21.05 53.43 31.71
N GLU A 228 -21.29 52.39 32.47
CA GLU A 228 -20.42 51.19 32.47
C GLU A 228 -20.51 50.43 31.16
N VAL A 229 -21.67 50.33 30.52
CA VAL A 229 -21.81 49.75 29.18
C VAL A 229 -20.93 50.48 28.17
N ARG A 230 -20.89 51.81 28.20
CA ARG A 230 -19.99 52.60 27.33
C ARG A 230 -18.52 52.32 27.65
N HIS A 231 -18.17 52.15 28.95
CA HIS A 231 -16.80 51.92 29.34
C HIS A 231 -16.29 50.55 28.92
N VAL A 232 -17.07 49.47 29.11
CA VAL A 232 -16.68 48.09 28.69
C VAL A 232 -16.63 47.93 27.16
N THR A 233 -17.36 48.70 26.40
CA THR A 233 -17.31 48.68 24.93
C THR A 233 -16.11 49.46 24.36
N SER A 234 -15.57 50.43 25.09
CA SER A 234 -14.44 51.27 24.64
C SER A 234 -13.09 50.85 25.25
N ASN A 235 -13.08 50.15 26.37
CA ASN A 235 -11.87 49.74 27.09
C ASN A 235 -11.81 48.19 27.26
N SER A 236 -10.92 47.55 26.50
CA SER A 236 -10.77 46.11 26.54
C SER A 236 -10.23 45.57 27.85
N GLU A 237 -9.28 46.27 28.48
CA GLU A 237 -8.70 45.84 29.75
C GLU A 237 -9.74 45.88 30.90
N TYR A 238 -10.53 46.92 30.95
CA TYR A 238 -11.61 47.04 31.92
C TYR A 238 -12.69 45.99 31.68
N ARG A 239 -13.06 45.77 30.47
CA ARG A 239 -14.00 44.71 30.07
C ARG A 239 -13.53 43.33 30.55
N ASP A 240 -12.28 42.98 30.24
CA ASP A 240 -11.72 41.65 30.55
C ASP A 240 -11.59 41.42 32.07
N LYS A 241 -11.30 42.49 32.80
CA LYS A 241 -11.32 42.47 34.25
C LYS A 241 -12.72 42.20 34.79
N LEU A 242 -13.71 42.93 34.32
CA LEU A 242 -15.10 42.80 34.76
C LEU A 242 -15.73 41.46 34.41
N LEU A 243 -15.41 40.92 33.22
CA LEU A 243 -15.82 39.57 32.81
C LEU A 243 -15.30 38.50 33.76
N LYS A 244 -14.04 38.59 34.21
CA LYS A 244 -13.45 37.70 35.22
C LYS A 244 -14.06 37.85 36.58
N GLU A 245 -14.26 39.10 37.04
CA GLU A 245 -14.88 39.38 38.37
C GLU A 245 -16.31 38.83 38.46
N LEU A 246 -17.04 38.82 37.36
CA LEU A 246 -18.40 38.31 37.25
C LEU A 246 -18.48 36.81 36.91
N GLY A 247 -17.35 36.15 36.69
CA GLY A 247 -17.30 34.73 36.38
C GLY A 247 -17.92 34.39 35.02
N LEU A 248 -17.84 35.31 34.05
CA LEU A 248 -18.38 35.17 32.70
C LEU A 248 -17.32 34.72 31.69
N LEU A 249 -16.07 34.67 32.12
CA LEU A 249 -14.91 34.18 31.39
C LEU A 249 -14.12 33.21 32.23
#